data_d57983d9fe7c14eae75e7225851a76da
#
_entry.id   d57983d9fe7c14eae75e7225851a76da
#
_cell.length_a   1.000
_cell.length_b   1.000
_cell.length_c   1.000
_cell.angle_alpha   90.00
_cell.angle_beta   90.00
_cell.angle_gamma   90.00
#
_symmetry.space_group_name_H-M   'P 1'
#
loop_
_entity.id
_entity.type
_entity.pdbx_description
1 polymer ?
#
loop_
_entity_poly.entity_id
_entity_poly.type
_entity_poly.pdbx_seq_one_letter_code
_entity_poly.pdbx_strand_id
1 'polypeptide(L)'
;MIQINNLVKKFDDFTALDGVNMNVEKGAVYGLVGPNGAGKSTLIRHITGVMRQDAGEVFIDGEPVYENARIKGHMAYIPDDMFYFLQSDTINMMHYYKGMYPNFDEKQFYRMQEFFPSIDVKRNIRKLSKGMQKQVAFWLALCCKPKLIVLDEPVDGLDPVMRRQIWSIMLDEGAANYTTVVVSSH
;
A
#
# COMPACT_ATOMS: atom_id res chain seq x y z
N MET A 1 -4.31 -10.83 -11.61
CA MET A 1 -3.62 -10.36 -10.38
C MET A 1 -4.54 -10.41 -9.16
N ILE A 2 -5.62 -9.65 -9.12
CA ILE A 2 -6.62 -9.66 -8.05
C ILE A 2 -7.91 -10.26 -8.57
N GLN A 3 -8.50 -11.19 -7.83
CA GLN A 3 -9.83 -11.75 -8.13
C GLN A 3 -10.65 -11.75 -6.84
N ILE A 4 -11.81 -11.11 -6.90
CA ILE A 4 -12.76 -11.04 -5.80
C ILE A 4 -14.10 -11.56 -6.32
N ASN A 5 -14.66 -12.54 -5.63
CA ASN A 5 -15.89 -13.21 -5.99
C ASN A 5 -16.91 -13.09 -4.87
N ASN A 6 -18.03 -12.41 -5.12
CA ASN A 6 -19.16 -12.26 -4.21
C ASN A 6 -18.78 -11.91 -2.77
N LEU A 7 -17.83 -10.97 -2.62
CA LEU A 7 -17.31 -10.56 -1.32
C LEU A 7 -18.38 -9.87 -0.47
N VAL A 8 -18.60 -10.39 0.71
CA VAL A 8 -19.53 -9.81 1.71
C VAL A 8 -18.77 -9.50 3.00
N LYS A 9 -19.01 -8.30 3.52
CA LYS A 9 -18.55 -7.90 4.87
C LYS A 9 -19.62 -7.15 5.61
N LYS A 10 -19.91 -7.64 6.82
CA LYS A 10 -20.88 -7.04 7.76
C LYS A 10 -20.18 -6.60 9.03
N PHE A 11 -20.66 -5.53 9.60
CA PHE A 11 -20.30 -5.03 10.93
C PHE A 11 -21.61 -4.86 11.70
N ASP A 12 -21.88 -5.75 12.62
CA ASP A 12 -23.15 -5.84 13.32
C ASP A 12 -24.33 -5.83 12.32
N ASP A 13 -25.20 -4.84 12.38
CA ASP A 13 -26.35 -4.69 11.47
C ASP A 13 -26.04 -3.97 10.16
N PHE A 14 -24.80 -3.50 9.96
CA PHE A 14 -24.39 -2.75 8.78
C PHE A 14 -23.63 -3.64 7.79
N THR A 15 -24.13 -3.72 6.55
CA THR A 15 -23.42 -4.40 5.45
C THR A 15 -22.53 -3.39 4.72
N ALA A 16 -21.21 -3.50 4.93
CA ALA A 16 -20.23 -2.62 4.32
C ALA A 16 -19.85 -3.02 2.89
N LEU A 17 -19.85 -4.32 2.60
CA LEU A 17 -19.65 -4.88 1.26
C LEU A 17 -20.73 -5.93 1.03
N ASP A 18 -21.44 -5.85 -0.10
CA ASP A 18 -22.57 -6.73 -0.43
C ASP A 18 -22.37 -7.33 -1.82
N GLY A 19 -21.78 -8.55 -1.87
CA GLY A 19 -21.59 -9.31 -3.08
C GLY A 19 -20.61 -8.65 -4.09
N VAL A 20 -19.56 -7.98 -3.61
CA VAL A 20 -18.61 -7.27 -4.48
C VAL A 20 -17.82 -8.24 -5.34
N ASN A 21 -17.77 -7.96 -6.64
CA ASN A 21 -16.95 -8.67 -7.60
C ASN A 21 -15.93 -7.72 -8.23
N MET A 22 -14.67 -8.14 -8.35
CA MET A 22 -13.58 -7.33 -8.89
C MET A 22 -12.54 -8.23 -9.55
N ASN A 23 -12.05 -7.80 -10.71
CA ASN A 23 -10.93 -8.45 -11.39
C ASN A 23 -9.92 -7.38 -11.83
N VAL A 24 -8.65 -7.54 -11.44
CA VAL A 24 -7.56 -6.64 -11.81
C VAL A 24 -6.45 -7.46 -12.46
N GLU A 25 -6.02 -7.07 -13.64
CA GLU A 25 -4.92 -7.70 -14.34
C GLU A 25 -3.55 -7.29 -13.78
N LYS A 26 -2.53 -8.11 -14.07
CA LYS A 26 -1.14 -7.78 -13.70
C LYS A 26 -0.67 -6.52 -14.43
N GLY A 27 0.05 -5.66 -13.73
CA GLY A 27 0.59 -4.43 -14.26
C GLY A 27 -0.44 -3.30 -14.48
N ALA A 28 -1.70 -3.53 -14.11
CA ALA A 28 -2.73 -2.50 -14.21
C ALA A 28 -2.64 -1.48 -13.07
N VAL A 29 -3.05 -0.25 -13.35
CA VAL A 29 -3.37 0.76 -12.34
C VAL A 29 -4.89 0.82 -12.21
N TYR A 30 -5.41 0.49 -11.03
CA TYR A 30 -6.85 0.39 -10.77
C TYR A 30 -7.28 1.40 -9.72
N GLY A 31 -8.22 2.28 -10.08
CA GLY A 31 -8.79 3.30 -9.21
C GLY A 31 -10.08 2.84 -8.53
N LEU A 32 -10.13 2.90 -7.20
CA LEU A 32 -11.35 2.74 -6.40
C LEU A 32 -11.89 4.14 -6.08
N VAL A 33 -12.91 4.57 -6.83
CA VAL A 33 -13.49 5.90 -6.69
C VAL A 33 -14.86 5.82 -6.04
N GLY A 34 -15.13 6.72 -5.10
CA GLY A 34 -16.44 6.80 -4.44
C GLY A 34 -16.41 7.67 -3.19
N PRO A 35 -17.59 8.08 -2.68
CA PRO A 35 -17.69 8.94 -1.51
C PRO A 35 -17.15 8.26 -0.25
N ASN A 36 -16.96 9.05 0.82
CA ASN A 36 -16.64 8.51 2.14
C ASN A 36 -17.77 7.57 2.60
N GLY A 37 -17.37 6.45 3.22
CA GLY A 37 -18.33 5.42 3.65
C GLY A 37 -18.76 4.43 2.56
N ALA A 38 -18.32 4.58 1.30
CA ALA A 38 -18.65 3.64 0.22
C ALA A 38 -17.99 2.25 0.33
N GLY A 39 -17.25 1.96 1.39
CA GLY A 39 -16.60 0.66 1.61
C GLY A 39 -15.21 0.53 0.99
N LYS A 40 -14.61 1.58 0.42
CA LYS A 40 -13.29 1.55 -0.23
C LYS A 40 -12.19 0.99 0.69
N SER A 41 -12.01 1.56 1.87
CA SER A 41 -11.00 1.09 2.84
C SER A 41 -11.31 -0.31 3.36
N THR A 42 -12.59 -0.67 3.49
CA THR A 42 -13.01 -2.04 3.83
C THR A 42 -12.58 -3.02 2.75
N LEU A 43 -12.82 -2.71 1.47
CA LEU A 43 -12.40 -3.52 0.33
C LEU A 43 -10.86 -3.66 0.30
N ILE A 44 -10.12 -2.55 0.47
CA ILE A 44 -8.66 -2.53 0.55
C ILE A 44 -8.14 -3.47 1.66
N ARG A 45 -8.76 -3.46 2.84
CA ARG A 45 -8.37 -4.35 3.95
C ARG A 45 -8.57 -5.83 3.64
N HIS A 46 -9.52 -6.17 2.76
CA HIS A 46 -9.69 -7.55 2.27
C HIS A 46 -8.63 -7.88 1.19
N ILE A 47 -8.37 -6.98 0.26
CA ILE A 47 -7.30 -7.13 -0.76
C ILE A 47 -5.94 -7.34 -0.09
N THR A 48 -5.68 -6.62 1.00
CA THR A 48 -4.41 -6.72 1.75
C THR A 48 -4.39 -7.87 2.77
N GLY A 49 -5.50 -8.60 2.91
CA GLY A 49 -5.63 -9.71 3.85
C GLY A 49 -5.53 -9.29 5.32
N VAL A 50 -5.79 -8.01 5.63
CA VAL A 50 -5.89 -7.49 7.00
C VAL A 50 -7.21 -7.88 7.65
N MET A 51 -8.26 -8.02 6.83
CA MET A 51 -9.61 -8.33 7.29
C MET A 51 -10.12 -9.62 6.63
N ARG A 52 -10.79 -10.47 7.44
CA ARG A 52 -11.46 -11.66 6.95
C ARG A 52 -12.87 -11.32 6.51
N GLN A 53 -13.26 -11.85 5.38
CA GLN A 53 -14.62 -11.75 4.83
C GLN A 53 -15.62 -12.64 5.59
N ASP A 54 -16.91 -12.26 5.52
CA ASP A 54 -18.00 -13.08 6.06
C ASP A 54 -18.53 -14.06 5.01
N ALA A 55 -18.46 -13.68 3.70
CA ALA A 55 -18.72 -14.58 2.58
C ALA A 55 -17.92 -14.14 1.35
N GLY A 56 -17.85 -15.02 0.35
CA GLY A 56 -17.09 -14.79 -0.87
C GLY A 56 -15.60 -15.08 -0.71
N GLU A 57 -14.82 -14.72 -1.73
CA GLU A 57 -13.41 -15.10 -1.83
C GLU A 57 -12.57 -13.94 -2.35
N VAL A 58 -11.32 -13.85 -1.87
CA VAL A 58 -10.31 -12.87 -2.32
C VAL A 58 -9.02 -13.60 -2.63
N PHE A 59 -8.62 -13.57 -3.90
CA PHE A 59 -7.40 -14.17 -4.39
C PHE A 59 -6.43 -13.12 -4.93
N ILE A 60 -5.15 -13.33 -4.63
CA ILE A 60 -4.03 -12.60 -5.22
C ILE A 60 -3.12 -13.62 -5.90
N ASP A 61 -2.86 -13.44 -7.20
CA ASP A 61 -2.10 -14.40 -8.03
C ASP A 61 -2.64 -15.84 -7.94
N GLY A 62 -3.96 -16.00 -7.80
CA GLY A 62 -4.63 -17.30 -7.73
C GLY A 62 -4.60 -17.95 -6.34
N GLU A 63 -4.10 -17.27 -5.31
CA GLU A 63 -4.08 -17.79 -3.94
C GLU A 63 -4.89 -16.92 -2.98
N PRO A 64 -5.56 -17.54 -1.99
CA PRO A 64 -6.24 -16.79 -0.94
C PRO A 64 -5.27 -15.87 -0.22
N VAL A 65 -5.66 -14.60 0.00
CA VAL A 65 -4.76 -13.59 0.61
C VAL A 65 -4.79 -13.60 2.14
N TYR A 66 -5.92 -13.99 2.76
CA TYR A 66 -6.07 -13.97 4.21
C TYR A 66 -5.11 -14.98 4.87
N GLU A 67 -4.35 -14.52 5.86
CA GLU A 67 -3.29 -15.32 6.56
C GLU A 67 -2.22 -15.95 5.65
N ASN A 68 -2.02 -15.42 4.44
CA ASN A 68 -1.02 -15.89 3.50
C ASN A 68 0.24 -14.99 3.53
N ALA A 69 1.22 -15.35 4.36
CA ALA A 69 2.47 -14.59 4.51
C ALA A 69 3.27 -14.51 3.19
N ARG A 70 3.21 -15.55 2.34
CA ARG A 70 3.91 -15.57 1.06
C ARG A 70 3.38 -14.47 0.12
N ILE A 71 2.08 -14.37 -0.01
CA ILE A 71 1.43 -13.33 -0.85
C ILE A 71 1.71 -11.94 -0.26
N LYS A 72 1.57 -11.77 1.06
CA LYS A 72 1.82 -10.49 1.74
C LYS A 72 3.27 -10.03 1.61
N GLY A 73 4.24 -10.94 1.55
CA GLY A 73 5.64 -10.61 1.31
C GLY A 73 5.94 -10.01 -0.07
N HIS A 74 5.00 -10.08 -1.01
CA HIS A 74 5.09 -9.46 -2.34
C HIS A 74 4.10 -8.30 -2.54
N MET A 75 3.52 -7.81 -1.45
CA MET A 75 2.54 -6.72 -1.47
C MET A 75 3.03 -5.58 -0.58
N ALA A 76 2.91 -4.34 -1.06
CA ALA A 76 3.08 -3.16 -0.22
C ALA A 76 1.72 -2.50 0.00
N TYR A 77 1.43 -2.13 1.23
CA TYR A 77 0.21 -1.42 1.61
C TYR A 77 0.55 -0.11 2.31
N ILE A 78 0.02 0.98 1.78
CA ILE A 78 0.13 2.32 2.37
C ILE A 78 -1.28 2.74 2.79
N PRO A 79 -1.60 2.65 4.10
CA PRO A 79 -2.88 3.11 4.64
C PRO A 79 -2.94 4.64 4.69
N ASP A 80 -4.13 5.19 4.84
CA ASP A 80 -4.30 6.63 5.08
C ASP A 80 -3.66 7.03 6.42
N ASP A 81 -3.98 6.29 7.50
CA ASP A 81 -3.33 6.48 8.80
C ASP A 81 -2.06 5.63 8.91
N MET A 82 -0.91 6.31 8.93
CA MET A 82 0.40 5.67 8.99
C MET A 82 0.78 5.27 10.42
N PHE A 83 1.25 4.05 10.57
CA PHE A 83 1.79 3.56 11.83
C PHE A 83 3.32 3.44 11.76
N TYR A 84 4.00 4.05 12.72
CA TYR A 84 5.44 3.91 12.94
C TYR A 84 5.74 3.61 14.40
N PHE A 85 6.76 2.82 14.66
CA PHE A 85 7.21 2.55 16.03
C PHE A 85 7.62 3.85 16.75
N LEU A 86 7.43 3.89 18.06
CA LEU A 86 7.55 5.12 18.87
C LEU A 86 8.89 5.85 18.72
N GLN A 87 9.99 5.12 18.57
CA GLN A 87 11.35 5.69 18.50
C GLN A 87 12.08 5.36 17.20
N SER A 88 11.34 4.93 16.17
CA SER A 88 11.97 4.58 14.90
C SER A 88 12.31 5.80 14.06
N ASP A 89 13.46 5.76 13.46
CA ASP A 89 13.87 6.58 12.32
C ASP A 89 13.73 5.80 11.00
N THR A 90 14.03 6.45 9.88
CA THR A 90 13.89 5.84 8.56
C THR A 90 14.84 4.64 8.36
N ILE A 91 16.04 4.68 8.96
CA ILE A 91 17.02 3.58 8.89
C ILE A 91 16.51 2.37 9.68
N ASN A 92 15.97 2.58 10.89
CA ASN A 92 15.40 1.50 11.69
C ASN A 92 14.22 0.83 10.96
N MET A 93 13.34 1.63 10.33
CA MET A 93 12.25 1.10 9.53
C MET A 93 12.76 0.35 8.28
N MET A 94 13.81 0.83 7.63
CA MET A 94 14.46 0.12 6.52
C MET A 94 14.94 -1.28 6.96
N HIS A 95 15.64 -1.39 8.08
CA HIS A 95 16.09 -2.69 8.61
C HIS A 95 14.91 -3.61 8.94
N TYR A 96 13.83 -3.07 9.51
CA TYR A 96 12.61 -3.82 9.79
C TYR A 96 11.97 -4.36 8.50
N TYR A 97 11.81 -3.52 7.47
CA TYR A 97 11.26 -3.93 6.18
C TYR A 97 12.15 -4.95 5.48
N LYS A 98 13.48 -4.76 5.51
CA LYS A 98 14.44 -5.73 4.97
C LYS A 98 14.32 -7.12 5.63
N GLY A 99 13.99 -7.17 6.92
CA GLY A 99 13.76 -8.44 7.62
C GLY A 99 12.43 -9.12 7.26
N MET A 100 11.43 -8.35 6.82
CA MET A 100 10.09 -8.86 6.52
C MET A 100 9.85 -9.16 5.03
N TYR A 101 10.44 -8.36 4.14
CA TYR A 101 10.18 -8.45 2.70
C TYR A 101 11.31 -9.17 1.98
N PRO A 102 11.03 -10.31 1.31
CA PRO A 102 12.07 -11.15 0.72
C PRO A 102 12.85 -10.46 -0.42
N ASN A 103 12.21 -9.49 -1.09
CA ASN A 103 12.80 -8.80 -2.25
C ASN A 103 13.26 -7.37 -1.92
N PHE A 104 13.43 -7.03 -0.63
CA PHE A 104 13.82 -5.67 -0.25
C PHE A 104 15.18 -5.29 -0.84
N ASP A 105 15.21 -4.19 -1.59
CA ASP A 105 16.41 -3.66 -2.24
C ASP A 105 17.01 -2.51 -1.42
N GLU A 106 18.01 -2.84 -0.59
CA GLU A 106 18.72 -1.87 0.23
C GLU A 106 19.53 -0.87 -0.61
N LYS A 107 20.05 -1.29 -1.78
CA LYS A 107 20.77 -0.37 -2.67
C LYS A 107 19.83 0.67 -3.25
N GLN A 108 18.62 0.27 -3.60
CA GLN A 108 17.58 1.20 -4.03
C GLN A 108 17.20 2.16 -2.91
N PHE A 109 17.13 1.69 -1.66
CA PHE A 109 16.83 2.56 -0.51
C PHE A 109 17.81 3.75 -0.44
N TYR A 110 19.10 3.51 -0.54
CA TYR A 110 20.09 4.59 -0.50
C TYR A 110 20.07 5.47 -1.76
N ARG A 111 19.81 4.92 -2.94
CA ARG A 111 19.62 5.72 -4.17
C ARG A 111 18.41 6.64 -4.09
N MET A 112 17.31 6.14 -3.53
CA MET A 112 16.07 6.92 -3.40
C MET A 112 16.17 8.06 -2.40
N GLN A 113 17.17 8.08 -1.52
CA GLN A 113 17.39 9.18 -0.59
C GLN A 113 17.54 10.53 -1.33
N GLU A 114 18.10 10.52 -2.53
CA GLU A 114 18.26 11.72 -3.37
C GLU A 114 16.92 12.34 -3.78
N PHE A 115 15.86 11.54 -3.88
CA PHE A 115 14.51 12.02 -4.20
C PHE A 115 13.80 12.66 -3.00
N PHE A 116 14.29 12.42 -1.79
CA PHE A 116 13.70 12.91 -0.53
C PHE A 116 14.70 13.72 0.31
N PRO A 117 15.31 14.78 -0.24
CA PRO A 117 16.43 15.50 0.41
C PRO A 117 16.05 16.20 1.71
N SER A 118 14.75 16.48 1.92
CA SER A 118 14.24 17.11 3.13
C SER A 118 14.06 16.14 4.30
N ILE A 119 14.22 14.82 4.07
CA ILE A 119 14.07 13.80 5.10
C ILE A 119 15.42 13.50 5.74
N ASP A 120 15.60 13.92 6.98
CA ASP A 120 16.69 13.42 7.81
C ASP A 120 16.39 11.99 8.25
N VAL A 121 17.11 11.03 7.67
CA VAL A 121 16.90 9.58 7.87
C VAL A 121 17.13 9.11 9.31
N LYS A 122 17.83 9.89 10.13
CA LYS A 122 18.08 9.62 11.56
C LYS A 122 17.08 10.29 12.48
N ARG A 123 16.23 11.15 11.95
CA ARG A 123 15.17 11.79 12.72
C ARG A 123 14.04 10.82 12.98
N ASN A 124 13.48 10.84 14.20
CA ASN A 124 12.29 10.07 14.54
C ASN A 124 11.14 10.40 13.55
N ILE A 125 10.61 9.39 12.89
CA ILE A 125 9.61 9.56 11.83
C ILE A 125 8.34 10.24 12.36
N ARG A 126 7.92 9.94 13.57
CA ARG A 126 6.72 10.55 14.18
C ARG A 126 6.87 12.05 14.44
N LYS A 127 8.10 12.59 14.39
CA LYS A 127 8.38 14.04 14.48
C LYS A 127 8.44 14.73 13.12
N LEU A 128 8.33 13.98 12.03
CA LEU A 128 8.20 14.51 10.67
C LEU A 128 6.76 15.01 10.43
N SER A 129 6.57 15.90 9.46
CA SER A 129 5.23 16.28 9.01
C SER A 129 4.49 15.06 8.44
N LYS A 130 3.16 15.08 8.44
CA LYS A 130 2.36 13.98 7.85
C LYS A 130 2.75 13.68 6.40
N GLY A 131 3.00 14.72 5.59
CA GLY A 131 3.48 14.55 4.22
C GLY A 131 4.84 13.87 4.15
N MET A 132 5.81 14.24 5.00
CA MET A 132 7.12 13.56 5.06
C MET A 132 6.99 12.12 5.56
N GLN A 133 6.09 11.83 6.49
CA GLN A 133 5.80 10.46 6.91
C GLN A 133 5.26 9.62 5.76
N LYS A 134 4.33 10.15 4.94
CA LYS A 134 3.85 9.49 3.72
C LYS A 134 5.00 9.26 2.71
N GLN A 135 5.91 10.22 2.54
CA GLN A 135 7.09 10.04 1.68
C GLN A 135 7.96 8.87 2.15
N VAL A 136 8.23 8.75 3.45
CA VAL A 136 8.96 7.61 4.03
C VAL A 136 8.25 6.29 3.72
N ALA A 137 6.92 6.25 3.83
CA ALA A 137 6.15 5.05 3.51
C ALA A 137 6.28 4.64 2.03
N PHE A 138 6.15 5.59 1.11
CA PHE A 138 6.36 5.33 -0.32
C PHE A 138 7.78 4.85 -0.60
N TRP A 139 8.77 5.52 -0.01
CA TRP A 139 10.17 5.13 -0.14
C TRP A 139 10.39 3.67 0.27
N LEU A 140 9.98 3.29 1.47
CA LEU A 140 10.11 1.92 1.97
C LEU A 140 9.32 0.92 1.13
N ALA A 141 8.08 1.25 0.75
CA ALA A 141 7.22 0.39 -0.05
C ALA A 141 7.83 0.05 -1.42
N LEU A 142 8.41 1.04 -2.11
CA LEU A 142 9.06 0.84 -3.40
C LEU A 142 10.33 -0.01 -3.29
N CYS A 143 11.06 0.10 -2.17
CA CYS A 143 12.23 -0.75 -1.91
C CYS A 143 11.87 -2.22 -1.67
N CYS A 144 10.64 -2.54 -1.31
CA CYS A 144 10.17 -3.93 -1.17
C CYS A 144 10.04 -4.66 -2.51
N LYS A 145 10.16 -3.99 -3.66
CA LYS A 145 9.93 -4.55 -5.00
C LYS A 145 8.62 -5.35 -5.09
N PRO A 146 7.49 -4.76 -4.69
CA PRO A 146 6.24 -5.49 -4.61
C PRO A 146 5.65 -5.77 -5.99
N LYS A 147 4.90 -6.87 -6.11
CA LYS A 147 4.08 -7.18 -7.29
C LYS A 147 2.75 -6.44 -7.26
N LEU A 148 2.30 -6.07 -6.07
CA LEU A 148 1.06 -5.33 -5.84
C LEU A 148 1.31 -4.21 -4.83
N ILE A 149 0.96 -2.98 -5.21
CA ILE A 149 0.91 -1.83 -4.31
C ILE A 149 -0.56 -1.46 -4.09
N VAL A 150 -0.95 -1.36 -2.83
CA VAL A 150 -2.30 -0.94 -2.44
C VAL A 150 -2.20 0.36 -1.65
N LEU A 151 -2.93 1.37 -2.08
CA LEU A 151 -2.87 2.73 -1.57
C LEU A 151 -4.26 3.17 -1.11
N ASP A 152 -4.39 3.51 0.17
CA ASP A 152 -5.64 4.07 0.72
C ASP A 152 -5.47 5.58 0.90
N GLU A 153 -6.13 6.36 0.03
CA GLU A 153 -6.09 7.83 -0.01
C GLU A 153 -4.67 8.44 0.06
N PRO A 154 -3.75 7.97 -0.81
CA PRO A 154 -2.32 8.18 -0.65
C PRO A 154 -1.88 9.64 -0.81
N VAL A 155 -2.68 10.44 -1.50
CA VAL A 155 -2.32 11.83 -1.86
C VAL A 155 -2.87 12.87 -0.90
N ASP A 156 -3.71 12.48 0.05
CA ASP A 156 -4.23 13.38 1.05
C ASP A 156 -3.12 13.89 1.97
N GLY A 157 -3.09 15.21 2.15
CA GLY A 157 -2.06 15.89 2.95
C GLY A 157 -0.70 16.06 2.26
N LEU A 158 -0.56 15.66 0.98
CA LEU A 158 0.61 15.97 0.16
C LEU A 158 0.40 17.24 -0.66
N ASP A 159 1.44 18.07 -0.74
CA ASP A 159 1.43 19.21 -1.67
C ASP A 159 1.47 18.72 -3.14
N PRO A 160 1.00 19.56 -4.11
CA PRO A 160 0.88 19.15 -5.52
C PRO A 160 2.19 18.74 -6.19
N VAL A 161 3.35 19.27 -5.73
CA VAL A 161 4.66 18.94 -6.30
C VAL A 161 5.06 17.54 -5.86
N MET A 162 4.97 17.26 -4.54
CA MET A 162 5.25 15.95 -3.98
C MET A 162 4.31 14.87 -4.53
N ARG A 163 3.04 15.19 -4.70
CA ARG A 163 2.07 14.29 -5.32
C ARG A 163 2.52 13.84 -6.71
N ARG A 164 2.91 14.78 -7.57
CA ARG A 164 3.42 14.48 -8.92
C ARG A 164 4.70 13.66 -8.87
N GLN A 165 5.63 14.01 -7.99
CA GLN A 165 6.90 13.30 -7.85
C GLN A 165 6.69 11.84 -7.44
N ILE A 166 5.86 11.57 -6.43
CA ILE A 166 5.54 10.21 -5.97
C ILE A 166 4.89 9.40 -7.10
N TRP A 167 3.93 9.99 -7.82
CA TRP A 167 3.29 9.32 -8.95
C TRP A 167 4.29 9.01 -10.07
N SER A 168 5.20 9.93 -10.42
CA SER A 168 6.24 9.68 -11.41
C SER A 168 7.13 8.50 -11.01
N ILE A 169 7.65 8.51 -9.78
CA ILE A 169 8.49 7.42 -9.27
C ILE A 169 7.73 6.08 -9.29
N MET A 170 6.46 6.08 -8.86
CA MET A 170 5.63 4.87 -8.84
C MET A 170 5.36 4.32 -10.25
N LEU A 171 5.11 5.19 -11.22
CA LEU A 171 4.86 4.78 -12.60
C LEU A 171 6.14 4.26 -13.25
N ASP A 172 7.29 4.91 -13.03
CA ASP A 172 8.59 4.49 -13.57
C ASP A 172 9.01 3.13 -12.99
N GLU A 173 8.97 2.97 -11.67
CA GLU A 173 9.30 1.70 -11.00
C GLU A 173 8.22 0.62 -11.27
N GLY A 174 6.95 1.00 -11.34
CA GLY A 174 5.84 0.11 -11.64
C GLY A 174 5.94 -0.45 -13.06
N ALA A 175 6.20 0.38 -14.05
CA ALA A 175 6.39 -0.04 -15.44
C ALA A 175 7.60 -0.98 -15.60
N ALA A 176 8.72 -0.68 -14.92
CA ALA A 176 9.93 -1.49 -14.96
C ALA A 176 9.73 -2.89 -14.33
N ASN A 177 8.84 -3.03 -13.34
CA ASN A 177 8.64 -4.26 -12.58
C ASN A 177 7.29 -4.95 -12.83
N TYR A 178 6.45 -4.45 -13.75
CA TYR A 178 5.08 -4.93 -13.96
C TYR A 178 4.24 -4.94 -12.66
N THR A 179 4.46 -3.95 -11.81
CA THR A 179 3.75 -3.82 -10.52
C THR A 179 2.31 -3.40 -10.75
N THR A 180 1.38 -4.12 -10.16
CA THR A 180 -0.04 -3.74 -10.15
C THR A 180 -0.28 -2.70 -9.04
N VAL A 181 -1.08 -1.69 -9.33
CA VAL A 181 -1.40 -0.63 -8.36
C VAL A 181 -2.91 -0.55 -8.16
N VAL A 182 -3.35 -0.59 -6.91
CA VAL A 182 -4.73 -0.26 -6.52
C VAL A 182 -4.70 1.00 -5.68
N VAL A 183 -5.48 1.98 -6.04
CA VAL A 183 -5.53 3.26 -5.34
C VAL A 183 -6.95 3.68 -5.06
N SER A 184 -7.26 4.04 -3.81
CA SER A 184 -8.53 4.69 -3.49
C SER A 184 -8.43 6.22 -3.61
N SER A 185 -9.52 6.81 -4.04
CA SER A 185 -9.67 8.27 -4.12
C SER A 185 -11.14 8.66 -3.92
N HIS A 186 -11.34 9.91 -3.55
CA HIS A 186 -12.66 10.54 -3.50
C HIS A 186 -13.20 10.90 -4.87
#